data_403bd6991267436b9cffcbf1c67b397c
#
_entry.id   403bd6991267436b9cffcbf1c67b397c
#
_cell.length_a   1.000
_cell.length_b   1.000
_cell.length_c   1.000
_cell.angle_alpha   90.00
_cell.angle_beta   90.00
_cell.angle_gamma   90.00
#
_symmetry.space_group_name_H-M   'P 1'
#
loop_
_entity.id
_entity.type
_entity.pdbx_description
1 polymer ?
#
loop_
_entity_poly.entity_id
_entity_poly.type
_entity_poly.pdbx_seq_one_letter_code
_entity_poly.pdbx_strand_id
1 'polypeptide(L)'
;MIKTRFAPSPTGNFHMGGLRTAIYNYLYAKKNNGTFLLRIEDTDHERSKKIFEEEILQIFKIFELNYDEINYQSKNILKHKEIIDTLLDQNLAYKEKDGPYRFKVNRKKDYFEYEDLILGRIKIPSENIEDFSIARSDKSPTFILSNLVDDHLDQITHVIRG
;
A
#
# COMPACT_ATOMS: atom_id res chain seq x y z
N MET A 1 -8.42 -16.89 5.01
CA MET A 1 -7.34 -16.81 6.04
C MET A 1 -6.96 -15.32 6.17
N ILE A 2 -6.74 -14.82 7.38
CA ILE A 2 -6.33 -13.42 7.59
C ILE A 2 -4.90 -13.22 7.11
N LYS A 3 -4.67 -12.16 6.33
CA LYS A 3 -3.33 -11.74 5.90
C LYS A 3 -3.18 -10.24 6.11
N THR A 4 -2.18 -9.86 6.91
CA THR A 4 -1.78 -8.47 7.15
C THR A 4 -0.41 -8.20 6.54
N ARG A 5 -0.05 -6.93 6.37
CA ARG A 5 1.30 -6.53 5.96
C ARG A 5 1.78 -5.31 6.74
N PHE A 6 3.07 -5.27 6.98
CA PHE A 6 3.78 -4.04 7.25
C PHE A 6 4.61 -3.67 6.01
N ALA A 7 4.47 -2.43 5.54
CA ALA A 7 5.02 -2.01 4.26
C ALA A 7 5.88 -0.74 4.43
N PRO A 8 7.09 -0.84 4.99
CA PRO A 8 7.98 0.30 5.18
C PRO A 8 8.74 0.66 3.91
N SER A 9 8.95 1.97 3.70
CA SER A 9 9.88 2.47 2.69
C SER A 9 11.26 2.70 3.34
N PRO A 10 12.35 2.12 2.82
CA PRO A 10 13.70 2.25 3.40
C PRO A 10 14.36 3.57 2.99
N THR A 11 13.69 4.71 3.28
CA THR A 11 14.09 6.06 2.86
C THR A 11 14.66 6.91 3.99
N GLY A 12 14.77 6.35 5.18
CA GLY A 12 15.31 6.99 6.38
C GLY A 12 15.31 6.03 7.56
N ASN A 13 15.82 6.51 8.70
CA ASN A 13 15.90 5.70 9.92
C ASN A 13 14.52 5.19 10.34
N PHE A 14 14.48 3.93 10.77
CA PHE A 14 13.25 3.32 11.26
C PHE A 14 12.86 3.93 12.61
N HIS A 15 11.62 4.34 12.76
CA HIS A 15 11.16 5.05 13.97
C HIS A 15 10.06 4.28 14.70
N MET A 16 9.82 4.67 15.96
CA MET A 16 8.85 4.01 16.86
C MET A 16 7.44 3.94 16.30
N GLY A 17 7.01 4.91 15.47
CA GLY A 17 5.71 4.86 14.80
C GLY A 17 5.60 3.69 13.82
N GLY A 18 6.66 3.45 13.04
CA GLY A 18 6.75 2.29 12.15
C GLY A 18 6.74 0.97 12.93
N LEU A 19 7.55 0.88 13.99
CA LEU A 19 7.59 -0.30 14.86
C LEU A 19 6.21 -0.61 15.47
N ARG A 20 5.52 0.41 16.00
CA ARG A 20 4.16 0.25 16.53
C ARG A 20 3.23 -0.35 15.49
N THR A 21 3.23 0.17 14.26
CA THR A 21 2.39 -0.33 13.17
C THR A 21 2.75 -1.78 12.80
N ALA A 22 4.05 -2.12 12.77
CA ALA A 22 4.51 -3.48 12.54
C ALA A 22 3.98 -4.45 13.61
N ILE A 23 4.10 -4.07 14.90
CA ILE A 23 3.62 -4.87 16.05
C ILE A 23 2.12 -5.13 15.93
N TYR A 24 1.29 -4.12 15.62
CA TYR A 24 -0.15 -4.32 15.47
C TYR A 24 -0.49 -5.31 14.34
N ASN A 25 0.16 -5.17 13.18
CA ASN A 25 -0.02 -6.09 12.07
C ASN A 25 0.36 -7.53 12.43
N TYR A 26 1.52 -7.69 13.07
CA TYR A 26 2.04 -8.97 13.54
C TYR A 26 1.08 -9.63 14.55
N LEU A 27 0.72 -8.92 15.60
CA LEU A 27 -0.14 -9.46 16.66
C LEU A 27 -1.54 -9.80 16.13
N TYR A 28 -2.09 -8.98 15.24
CA TYR A 28 -3.39 -9.25 14.64
C TYR A 28 -3.37 -10.51 13.77
N ALA A 29 -2.34 -10.67 12.95
CA ALA A 29 -2.15 -11.90 12.17
C ALA A 29 -2.02 -13.12 13.08
N LYS A 30 -1.12 -13.09 14.07
CA LYS A 30 -0.86 -14.23 14.97
C LYS A 30 -2.07 -14.58 15.82
N LYS A 31 -2.80 -13.61 16.37
CA LYS A 31 -4.04 -13.82 17.12
C LYS A 31 -5.10 -14.58 16.32
N ASN A 32 -5.12 -14.37 15.01
CA ASN A 32 -6.13 -14.97 14.11
C ASN A 32 -5.59 -16.18 13.30
N ASN A 33 -4.45 -16.74 13.67
CA ASN A 33 -3.77 -17.82 12.94
C ASN A 33 -3.60 -17.47 11.44
N GLY A 34 -3.32 -16.20 11.17
CA GLY A 34 -3.13 -15.64 9.85
C GLY A 34 -1.67 -15.48 9.47
N THR A 35 -1.43 -14.84 8.32
CA THR A 35 -0.11 -14.58 7.74
C THR A 35 0.29 -13.13 7.95
N PHE A 36 1.54 -12.89 8.32
CA PHE A 36 2.15 -11.57 8.41
C PHE A 36 3.20 -11.39 7.33
N LEU A 37 2.97 -10.46 6.40
CA LEU A 37 3.87 -10.12 5.30
C LEU A 37 4.70 -8.87 5.65
N LEU A 38 6.00 -8.90 5.38
CA LEU A 38 6.85 -7.72 5.30
C LEU A 38 7.02 -7.33 3.82
N ARG A 39 6.59 -6.12 3.42
CA ARG A 39 6.80 -5.60 2.07
C ARG A 39 7.72 -4.39 2.11
N ILE A 40 8.88 -4.48 1.52
CA ILE A 40 9.82 -3.35 1.40
C ILE A 40 9.40 -2.50 0.20
N GLU A 41 9.05 -1.24 0.46
CA GLU A 41 8.63 -0.28 -0.58
C GLU A 41 9.85 0.52 -1.06
N ASP A 42 10.64 -0.11 -1.91
CA ASP A 42 11.95 0.32 -2.42
C ASP A 42 11.91 1.01 -3.79
N THR A 43 10.75 1.51 -4.20
CA THR A 43 10.55 2.13 -5.54
C THR A 43 11.13 3.53 -5.68
N ASP A 44 11.45 4.20 -4.59
CA ASP A 44 12.14 5.49 -4.59
C ASP A 44 13.66 5.24 -4.58
N HIS A 45 14.24 5.06 -5.76
CA HIS A 45 15.67 4.70 -5.91
C HIS A 45 16.65 5.76 -5.41
N GLU A 46 16.23 7.04 -5.35
CA GLU A 46 17.09 8.12 -4.85
C GLU A 46 17.23 8.09 -3.33
N ARG A 47 16.13 7.82 -2.62
CA ARG A 47 16.08 7.85 -1.17
C ARG A 47 16.19 6.47 -0.51
N SER A 48 15.82 5.40 -1.23
CA SER A 48 15.93 4.04 -0.70
C SER A 48 17.38 3.62 -0.60
N LYS A 49 17.81 3.24 0.62
CA LYS A 49 19.18 2.82 0.88
C LYS A 49 19.19 1.47 1.59
N LYS A 50 20.13 0.61 1.20
CA LYS A 50 20.29 -0.72 1.77
C LYS A 50 20.50 -0.69 3.30
N ILE A 51 21.19 0.31 3.82
CA ILE A 51 21.40 0.47 5.26
C ILE A 51 20.08 0.63 6.04
N PHE A 52 19.09 1.33 5.47
CA PHE A 52 17.78 1.48 6.12
C PHE A 52 16.94 0.20 6.04
N GLU A 53 17.08 -0.58 4.96
CA GLU A 53 16.47 -1.90 4.86
C GLU A 53 17.07 -2.86 5.89
N GLU A 54 18.40 -2.89 6.01
CA GLU A 54 19.12 -3.70 7.00
C GLU A 54 18.71 -3.31 8.44
N GLU A 55 18.51 -2.02 8.72
CA GLU A 55 18.01 -1.53 10.01
C GLU A 55 16.60 -2.07 10.29
N ILE A 56 15.69 -2.03 9.31
CA ILE A 56 14.34 -2.60 9.45
C ILE A 56 14.41 -4.07 9.81
N LEU A 57 15.20 -4.86 9.05
CA LEU A 57 15.34 -6.30 9.28
C LEU A 57 15.97 -6.61 10.64
N GLN A 58 16.94 -5.80 11.08
CA GLN A 58 17.57 -5.94 12.39
C GLN A 58 16.59 -5.67 13.52
N ILE A 59 15.76 -4.61 13.40
CA ILE A 59 14.73 -4.28 14.39
C ILE A 59 13.68 -5.41 14.47
N PHE A 60 13.25 -5.94 13.33
CA PHE A 60 12.35 -7.09 13.29
C PHE A 60 12.92 -8.30 14.03
N LYS A 61 14.22 -8.56 13.89
CA LYS A 61 14.92 -9.62 14.61
C LYS A 61 14.98 -9.35 16.13
N ILE A 62 15.30 -8.11 16.55
CA ILE A 62 15.39 -7.72 17.97
C ILE A 62 14.04 -7.87 18.67
N PHE A 63 12.94 -7.48 18.00
CA PHE A 63 11.59 -7.55 18.55
C PHE A 63 10.86 -8.88 18.25
N GLU A 64 11.56 -9.86 17.67
CA GLU A 64 11.01 -11.18 17.31
C GLU A 64 9.74 -11.09 16.43
N LEU A 65 9.65 -10.07 15.57
CA LEU A 65 8.57 -9.89 14.62
C LEU A 65 8.77 -10.81 13.41
N ASN A 66 8.53 -12.10 13.60
CA ASN A 66 8.73 -13.11 12.57
C ASN A 66 7.67 -12.97 11.47
N TYR A 67 8.07 -12.50 10.29
CA TYR A 67 7.21 -12.47 9.11
C TYR A 67 7.21 -13.84 8.42
N ASP A 68 6.07 -14.17 7.82
CA ASP A 68 5.90 -15.43 7.09
C ASP A 68 6.38 -15.29 5.64
N GLU A 69 6.32 -14.06 5.07
CA GLU A 69 6.73 -13.74 3.72
C GLU A 69 7.45 -12.38 3.69
N ILE A 70 8.37 -12.20 2.72
CA ILE A 70 8.97 -10.90 2.40
C ILE A 70 8.87 -10.62 0.92
N ASN A 71 8.34 -9.44 0.56
CA ASN A 71 8.20 -8.97 -0.81
C ASN A 71 8.86 -7.60 -1.02
N TYR A 72 9.21 -7.29 -2.27
CA TYR A 72 9.81 -6.02 -2.67
C TYR A 72 8.94 -5.36 -3.73
N GLN A 73 8.52 -4.12 -3.48
CA GLN A 73 7.66 -3.37 -4.38
C GLN A 73 8.29 -3.14 -5.75
N SER A 74 9.62 -2.95 -5.81
CA SER A 74 10.36 -2.77 -7.06
C SER A 74 10.18 -3.92 -8.06
N LYS A 75 9.90 -5.14 -7.59
CA LYS A 75 9.63 -6.30 -8.45
C LYS A 75 8.32 -6.21 -9.22
N ASN A 76 7.40 -5.37 -8.76
CA ASN A 76 6.05 -5.24 -9.32
C ASN A 76 5.86 -4.01 -10.23
N ILE A 77 6.91 -3.24 -10.52
CA ILE A 77 6.81 -1.98 -11.30
C ILE A 77 6.15 -2.20 -12.67
N LEU A 78 6.47 -3.29 -13.36
CA LEU A 78 5.84 -3.62 -14.64
C LEU A 78 4.34 -3.87 -14.46
N LYS A 79 3.96 -4.57 -13.39
CA LYS A 79 2.55 -4.84 -13.08
C LYS A 79 1.79 -3.57 -12.74
N HIS A 80 2.39 -2.66 -11.98
CA HIS A 80 1.80 -1.35 -11.72
C HIS A 80 1.50 -0.59 -13.02
N LYS A 81 2.44 -0.60 -13.98
CA LYS A 81 2.26 0.05 -15.30
C LYS A 81 1.16 -0.62 -16.14
N GLU A 82 1.10 -1.95 -16.16
CA GLU A 82 0.03 -2.69 -16.83
C GLU A 82 -1.36 -2.33 -16.28
N ILE A 83 -1.49 -2.17 -14.96
CA ILE A 83 -2.75 -1.76 -14.35
C ILE A 83 -3.12 -0.32 -14.75
N ILE A 84 -2.16 0.60 -14.83
CA ILE A 84 -2.41 1.96 -15.33
C ILE A 84 -2.97 1.91 -16.75
N ASP A 85 -2.37 1.10 -17.65
CA ASP A 85 -2.84 0.94 -19.03
C ASP A 85 -4.25 0.35 -19.07
N THR A 86 -4.49 -0.68 -18.29
CA THR A 86 -5.83 -1.31 -18.18
C THR A 86 -6.88 -0.29 -17.73
N LEU A 87 -6.57 0.55 -16.74
CA LEU A 87 -7.51 1.59 -16.28
C LEU A 87 -7.78 2.65 -17.33
N LEU A 88 -6.79 3.01 -18.13
CA LEU A 88 -6.95 3.94 -19.26
C LEU A 88 -7.82 3.33 -20.36
N ASP A 89 -7.55 2.09 -20.77
CA ASP A 89 -8.29 1.37 -21.82
C ASP A 89 -9.77 1.18 -21.42
N GLN A 90 -10.03 0.94 -20.15
CA GLN A 90 -11.38 0.83 -19.60
C GLN A 90 -12.06 2.18 -19.35
N ASN A 91 -11.40 3.29 -19.68
CA ASN A 91 -11.89 4.64 -19.41
C ASN A 91 -12.20 4.93 -17.90
N LEU A 92 -11.52 4.19 -17.02
CA LEU A 92 -11.56 4.39 -15.56
C LEU A 92 -10.49 5.36 -15.06
N ALA A 93 -9.54 5.72 -15.92
CA ALA A 93 -8.54 6.74 -15.68
C ALA A 93 -8.40 7.66 -16.89
N TYR A 94 -7.71 8.78 -16.71
CA TYR A 94 -7.38 9.72 -17.77
C TYR A 94 -6.04 10.41 -17.50
N LYS A 95 -5.41 10.94 -18.55
CA LYS A 95 -4.22 11.76 -18.44
C LYS A 95 -4.63 13.23 -18.48
N GLU A 96 -4.19 14.03 -17.51
CA GLU A 96 -4.28 15.48 -17.59
C GLU A 96 -3.35 16.01 -18.68
N LYS A 97 -3.72 17.12 -19.31
CA LYS A 97 -2.84 17.79 -20.29
C LYS A 97 -1.55 18.21 -19.56
N ASP A 98 -0.41 17.66 -20.00
CA ASP A 98 0.91 17.88 -19.40
C ASP A 98 1.02 17.54 -17.90
N GLY A 99 0.07 16.78 -17.37
CA GLY A 99 -0.08 16.45 -15.96
C GLY A 99 -0.03 14.94 -15.65
N PRO A 100 -0.42 14.58 -14.43
CA PRO A 100 -0.47 13.19 -13.97
C PRO A 100 -1.61 12.39 -14.62
N TYR A 101 -1.57 11.08 -14.39
CA TYR A 101 -2.69 10.19 -14.66
C TYR A 101 -3.59 10.13 -13.43
N ARG A 102 -4.91 10.29 -13.64
CA ARG A 102 -5.89 10.29 -12.55
C ARG A 102 -6.90 9.17 -12.70
N PHE A 103 -7.30 8.60 -11.59
CA PHE A 103 -8.42 7.68 -11.49
C PHE A 103 -9.74 8.46 -11.44
N LYS A 104 -10.72 8.02 -12.23
CA LYS A 104 -12.08 8.59 -12.23
C LYS A 104 -12.91 7.99 -11.12
N VAL A 105 -13.27 8.79 -10.13
CA VAL A 105 -14.16 8.35 -9.05
C VAL A 105 -15.58 8.19 -9.58
N ASN A 106 -16.19 7.05 -9.35
CA ASN A 106 -17.56 6.79 -9.77
C ASN A 106 -18.57 7.51 -8.85
N ARG A 107 -19.00 8.69 -9.26
CA ARG A 107 -19.97 9.54 -8.53
C ARG A 107 -21.43 9.20 -8.78
N LYS A 108 -21.73 8.08 -9.46
CA LYS A 108 -23.11 7.59 -9.61
C LYS A 108 -23.64 6.94 -8.33
N LYS A 109 -22.75 6.58 -7.40
CA LYS A 109 -23.12 6.13 -6.07
C LYS A 109 -23.23 7.33 -5.14
N ASP A 110 -24.19 7.32 -4.23
CA ASP A 110 -24.36 8.40 -3.24
C ASP A 110 -23.21 8.41 -2.23
N TYR A 111 -22.68 7.24 -1.89
CA TYR A 111 -21.59 7.08 -0.95
C TYR A 111 -20.76 5.83 -1.23
N PHE A 112 -19.52 5.83 -0.73
CA PHE A 112 -18.68 4.65 -0.55
C PHE A 112 -18.74 4.22 0.90
N GLU A 113 -18.81 2.92 1.15
CA GLU A 113 -18.79 2.40 2.52
C GLU A 113 -17.79 1.25 2.67
N TYR A 114 -17.23 1.16 3.86
CA TYR A 114 -16.37 0.06 4.27
C TYR A 114 -16.52 -0.20 5.76
N GLU A 115 -16.14 -1.40 6.20
CA GLU A 115 -16.14 -1.79 7.60
C GLU A 115 -14.76 -1.53 8.20
N ASP A 116 -14.71 -0.65 9.20
CA ASP A 116 -13.52 -0.43 10.02
C ASP A 116 -13.67 -1.25 11.32
N LEU A 117 -12.64 -2.04 11.67
CA LEU A 117 -12.72 -2.93 12.83
C LEU A 117 -12.81 -2.21 14.17
N ILE A 118 -12.46 -0.92 14.22
CA ILE A 118 -12.47 -0.09 15.45
C ILE A 118 -13.68 0.85 15.43
N LEU A 119 -13.90 1.53 14.31
CA LEU A 119 -14.93 2.57 14.16
C LEU A 119 -16.26 2.04 13.63
N GLY A 120 -16.32 0.76 13.21
CA GLY A 120 -17.50 0.16 12.59
C GLY A 120 -17.68 0.63 11.15
N ARG A 121 -18.94 0.70 10.71
CA ARG A 121 -19.27 1.08 9.33
C ARG A 121 -19.02 2.55 9.06
N ILE A 122 -18.09 2.82 8.14
CA ILE A 122 -17.75 4.16 7.66
C ILE A 122 -18.40 4.41 6.32
N LYS A 123 -19.08 5.55 6.18
CA LYS A 123 -19.70 6.03 4.94
C LYS A 123 -19.08 7.36 4.54
N ILE A 124 -18.63 7.45 3.30
CA ILE A 124 -18.04 8.66 2.73
C ILE A 124 -18.89 9.07 1.53
N PRO A 125 -19.55 10.25 1.52
CA PRO A 125 -20.27 10.75 0.37
C PRO A 125 -19.35 10.79 -0.86
N SER A 126 -19.83 10.31 -2.00
CA SER A 126 -18.98 10.22 -3.21
C SER A 126 -18.58 11.60 -3.75
N GLU A 127 -19.37 12.62 -3.48
CA GLU A 127 -19.06 14.02 -3.80
C GLU A 127 -17.82 14.55 -3.07
N ASN A 128 -17.50 14.00 -1.89
CA ASN A 128 -16.32 14.38 -1.09
C ASN A 128 -15.04 13.67 -1.55
N ILE A 129 -15.10 12.79 -2.55
CA ILE A 129 -13.93 12.10 -3.09
C ILE A 129 -13.64 12.65 -4.48
N GLU A 130 -12.53 13.36 -4.60
CA GLU A 130 -12.05 13.85 -5.88
C GLU A 130 -11.32 12.75 -6.68
N ASP A 131 -11.23 12.96 -8.01
CA ASP A 131 -10.34 12.14 -8.84
C ASP A 131 -8.90 12.32 -8.34
N PHE A 132 -8.19 11.22 -8.14
CA PHE A 132 -6.87 11.25 -7.52
C PHE A 132 -5.78 10.69 -8.44
N SER A 133 -4.56 11.19 -8.24
CA SER A 133 -3.41 10.78 -9.05
C SER A 133 -3.00 9.33 -8.78
N ILE A 134 -2.92 8.53 -9.85
CA ILE A 134 -2.46 7.14 -9.84
C ILE A 134 -1.07 6.96 -10.44
N ALA A 135 -0.64 7.90 -11.30
CA ALA A 135 0.71 7.92 -11.85
C ALA A 135 1.15 9.36 -12.14
N ARG A 136 2.45 9.61 -12.14
CA ARG A 136 3.06 10.88 -12.55
C ARG A 136 2.97 11.05 -14.08
N SER A 137 3.36 12.23 -14.58
CA SER A 137 3.36 12.53 -16.01
C SER A 137 4.22 11.59 -16.85
N ASP A 138 5.30 11.04 -16.27
CA ASP A 138 6.19 10.03 -16.86
C ASP A 138 5.67 8.58 -16.73
N LYS A 139 4.43 8.44 -16.24
CA LYS A 139 3.78 7.16 -15.98
C LYS A 139 4.44 6.33 -14.85
N SER A 140 5.28 6.93 -14.02
CA SER A 140 5.69 6.28 -12.78
C SER A 140 4.51 6.21 -11.79
N PRO A 141 4.23 5.04 -11.18
CA PRO A 141 3.08 4.88 -10.31
C PRO A 141 3.22 5.74 -9.05
N THR A 142 2.08 6.22 -8.54
CA THR A 142 2.04 6.86 -7.22
C THR A 142 2.02 5.82 -6.11
N PHE A 143 2.35 6.24 -4.90
CA PHE A 143 2.26 5.41 -3.70
C PHE A 143 0.87 4.78 -3.53
N ILE A 144 -0.20 5.53 -3.81
CA ILE A 144 -1.58 5.02 -3.68
C ILE A 144 -1.81 3.83 -4.61
N LEU A 145 -1.45 3.96 -5.90
CA LEU A 145 -1.63 2.87 -6.86
C LEU A 145 -0.77 1.67 -6.52
N SER A 146 0.53 1.90 -6.27
CA SER A 146 1.46 0.80 -5.98
C SER A 146 1.01 -0.02 -4.78
N ASN A 147 0.63 0.64 -3.68
CA ASN A 147 0.12 -0.05 -2.50
C ASN A 147 -1.16 -0.84 -2.75
N LEU A 148 -2.11 -0.26 -3.48
CA LEU A 148 -3.37 -0.94 -3.79
C LEU A 148 -3.14 -2.18 -4.66
N VAL A 149 -2.30 -2.07 -5.68
CA VAL A 149 -1.97 -3.19 -6.57
C VAL A 149 -1.22 -4.27 -5.83
N ASP A 150 -0.22 -3.90 -5.02
CA ASP A 150 0.55 -4.87 -4.24
C ASP A 150 -0.30 -5.53 -3.16
N ASP A 151 -1.18 -4.80 -2.47
CA ASP A 151 -2.11 -5.38 -1.50
C ASP A 151 -3.03 -6.41 -2.16
N HIS A 152 -3.47 -6.16 -3.40
CA HIS A 152 -4.26 -7.10 -4.18
C HIS A 152 -3.44 -8.34 -4.60
N LEU A 153 -2.22 -8.15 -5.13
CA LEU A 153 -1.33 -9.24 -5.55
C LEU A 153 -0.91 -10.12 -4.37
N ASP A 154 -0.63 -9.50 -3.23
CA ASP A 154 -0.25 -10.16 -1.99
C ASP A 154 -1.46 -10.77 -1.27
N GLN A 155 -2.69 -10.56 -1.76
CA GLN A 155 -3.95 -11.04 -1.16
C GLN A 155 -4.13 -10.54 0.29
N ILE A 156 -3.77 -9.29 0.55
CA ILE A 156 -3.95 -8.67 1.87
C ILE A 156 -5.43 -8.55 2.18
N THR A 157 -5.83 -9.06 3.34
CA THR A 157 -7.24 -9.04 3.76
C THR A 157 -7.54 -7.94 4.76
N HIS A 158 -6.55 -7.53 5.55
CA HIS A 158 -6.68 -6.51 6.59
C HIS A 158 -5.54 -5.51 6.52
N VAL A 159 -5.92 -4.25 6.41
CA VAL A 159 -4.97 -3.13 6.33
C VAL A 159 -4.94 -2.42 7.69
N ILE A 160 -3.81 -2.51 8.38
CA ILE A 160 -3.55 -1.78 9.63
C ILE A 160 -2.41 -0.79 9.34
N ARG A 161 -2.73 0.50 9.40
CA ARG A 161 -1.79 1.59 9.09
C ARG A 161 -2.08 2.82 9.94
N GLY A 162 -1.10 3.70 10.06
CA GLY A 162 -1.27 5.01 10.67
C GLY A 162 -1.82 6.02 9.67
#